data_db989adab0fe0c0e64b386e0f61a3aa9
#
_entry.id   db989adab0fe0c0e64b386e0f61a3aa9
#
_cell.length_a   1.000
_cell.length_b   1.000
_cell.length_c   1.000
_cell.angle_alpha   90.00
_cell.angle_beta   90.00
_cell.angle_gamma   90.00
#
_symmetry.space_group_name_H-M   'P 1'
#
loop_
_entity.id
_entity.type
_entity.pdbx_description
1 polymer ?
#
loop_
_entity_poly.entity_id
_entity_poly.type
_entity_poly.pdbx_seq_one_letter_code
_entity_poly.pdbx_strand_id
1 'polypeptide(L)'
;MAKVSTRTPPLISLYFCQERGDPDYGSCLWAVFNFDLERYELSITSDCGNYAYGWVPTHKSESFMHLMARLDSGYLLDKLASPCVINEEATFEAVKELMEAWGVDFSETDRWGNPVFDMDEIKDCCYQSNE
;
A
#
# COMPACT_ATOMS: atom_id res chain seq x y z
N MET A 1 8.57 12.96 31.00
CA MET A 1 9.35 13.81 30.06
C MET A 1 10.05 12.92 29.05
N ALA A 2 9.96 13.27 27.77
CA ALA A 2 10.62 12.52 26.72
C ALA A 2 12.14 12.64 26.80
N LYS A 3 12.82 11.54 26.50
CA LYS A 3 14.28 11.51 26.41
C LYS A 3 14.70 11.25 24.97
N VAL A 4 15.74 11.95 24.53
CA VAL A 4 16.38 11.70 23.24
C VAL A 4 17.76 11.12 23.52
N SER A 5 18.06 9.99 22.87
CA SER A 5 19.36 9.36 22.98
C SER A 5 19.87 8.98 21.58
N THR A 6 21.20 8.91 21.44
CA THR A 6 21.83 8.51 20.19
C THR A 6 22.02 7.00 20.17
N ARG A 7 21.67 6.37 19.03
CA ARG A 7 21.92 4.95 18.78
C ARG A 7 22.73 4.80 17.50
N THR A 8 23.64 3.86 17.53
CA THR A 8 24.37 3.44 16.33
C THR A 8 24.19 1.92 16.17
N PRO A 9 22.97 1.47 15.79
CA PRO A 9 22.70 0.03 15.72
C PRO A 9 23.41 -0.63 14.54
N PRO A 10 23.66 -1.96 14.61
CA PRO A 10 24.15 -2.69 13.45
C PRO A 10 23.04 -2.74 12.38
N LEU A 11 23.34 -2.23 11.19
CA LEU A 11 22.42 -2.20 10.07
C LEU A 11 22.96 -3.01 8.90
N ILE A 12 22.08 -3.73 8.23
CA ILE A 12 22.35 -4.27 6.89
C ILE A 12 21.49 -3.46 5.93
N SER A 13 22.12 -2.89 4.89
CA SER A 13 21.43 -2.11 3.87
C SER A 13 21.57 -2.82 2.53
N LEU A 14 20.42 -3.11 1.90
CA LEU A 14 20.39 -3.69 0.56
C LEU A 14 19.82 -2.68 -0.42
N TYR A 15 20.48 -2.51 -1.53
CA TYR A 15 20.06 -1.63 -2.60
C TYR A 15 19.57 -2.45 -3.79
N PHE A 16 18.33 -2.23 -4.18
CA PHE A 16 17.73 -2.82 -5.37
C PHE A 16 17.61 -1.76 -6.45
N CYS A 17 17.98 -2.09 -7.66
CA CYS A 17 17.84 -1.19 -8.81
C CYS A 17 17.49 -2.01 -10.04
N GLN A 18 16.43 -1.63 -10.74
CA GLN A 18 16.09 -2.26 -12.02
C GLN A 18 17.03 -1.78 -13.11
N GLU A 19 17.37 -2.68 -14.03
CA GLU A 19 18.16 -2.36 -15.21
C GLU A 19 17.27 -2.26 -16.44
N ARG A 20 17.65 -1.45 -17.41
CA ARG A 20 16.96 -1.38 -18.69
C ARG A 20 17.02 -2.74 -19.36
N GLY A 21 15.88 -3.26 -19.78
CA GLY A 21 15.76 -4.59 -20.35
C GLY A 21 15.12 -5.59 -19.40
N ASP A 22 14.99 -5.28 -18.12
CA ASP A 22 14.22 -6.11 -17.20
C ASP A 22 12.76 -6.15 -17.63
N PRO A 23 12.06 -7.29 -17.54
CA PRO A 23 10.67 -7.40 -17.98
C PRO A 23 9.74 -6.41 -17.31
N ASP A 24 9.98 -6.07 -16.03
CA ASP A 24 9.14 -5.20 -15.23
C ASP A 24 9.71 -3.78 -15.13
N TYR A 25 10.67 -3.42 -15.98
CA TYR A 25 11.29 -2.10 -15.94
C TYR A 25 10.25 -0.97 -16.05
N GLY A 26 10.34 -0.01 -15.16
CA GLY A 26 9.50 1.18 -15.16
C GLY A 26 8.44 1.22 -14.05
N SER A 27 8.19 0.11 -13.35
CA SER A 27 7.19 0.11 -12.27
C SER A 27 7.78 0.60 -10.94
N CYS A 28 8.87 0.00 -10.47
CA CYS A 28 9.60 0.41 -9.27
C CYS A 28 11.09 0.34 -9.59
N LEU A 29 11.73 1.47 -9.79
CA LEU A 29 13.09 1.50 -10.33
C LEU A 29 14.15 1.20 -9.29
N TRP A 30 13.94 1.65 -8.06
CA TRP A 30 14.94 1.46 -7.01
C TRP A 30 14.28 1.32 -5.65
N ALA A 31 14.96 0.64 -4.74
CA ALA A 31 14.56 0.53 -3.34
C ALA A 31 15.77 0.28 -2.46
N VAL A 32 15.76 0.88 -1.27
CA VAL A 32 16.77 0.64 -0.24
C VAL A 32 16.09 -0.04 0.93
N PHE A 33 16.60 -1.21 1.31
CA PHE A 33 16.10 -1.99 2.44
C PHE A 33 17.10 -1.88 3.58
N ASN A 34 16.68 -1.33 4.70
CA ASN A 34 17.51 -1.19 5.90
C ASN A 34 16.98 -2.11 7.00
N PHE A 35 17.82 -3.03 7.45
CA PHE A 35 17.50 -3.97 8.52
C PHE A 35 18.25 -3.60 9.79
N ASP A 36 17.52 -3.15 10.80
CA ASP A 36 18.08 -2.89 12.13
C ASP A 36 18.13 -4.22 12.89
N LEU A 37 19.32 -4.77 13.05
CA LEU A 37 19.52 -6.11 13.61
C LEU A 37 19.30 -6.15 15.12
N GLU A 38 19.34 -5.00 15.78
CA GLU A 38 19.15 -4.91 17.22
C GLU A 38 17.67 -4.84 17.60
N ARG A 39 16.90 -4.01 16.89
CA ARG A 39 15.49 -3.79 17.21
C ARG A 39 14.52 -4.61 16.36
N TYR A 40 15.02 -5.34 15.40
CA TYR A 40 14.20 -6.11 14.45
C TYR A 40 13.23 -5.20 13.68
N GLU A 41 13.80 -4.13 13.11
CA GLU A 41 13.03 -3.18 12.31
C GLU A 41 13.51 -3.22 10.86
N LEU A 42 12.55 -3.29 9.95
CA LEU A 42 12.79 -3.15 8.51
C LEU A 42 12.22 -1.82 8.05
N SER A 43 13.03 -1.03 7.36
CA SER A 43 12.57 0.17 6.68
C SER A 43 12.94 0.12 5.21
N ILE A 44 12.04 0.58 4.36
CA ILE A 44 12.19 0.57 2.92
C ILE A 44 11.95 1.97 2.40
N THR A 45 12.92 2.52 1.67
CA THR A 45 12.79 3.78 0.93
C THR A 45 12.84 3.46 -0.55
N SER A 46 11.84 3.87 -1.30
CA SER A 46 11.77 3.58 -2.73
C SER A 46 11.07 4.69 -3.50
N ASP A 47 11.15 4.63 -4.81
CA ASP A 47 10.40 5.54 -5.69
C ASP A 47 8.91 5.17 -5.78
N CYS A 48 8.51 4.03 -5.20
CA CYS A 48 7.11 3.61 -5.11
C CYS A 48 6.49 3.88 -3.74
N GLY A 49 7.22 4.45 -2.80
CA GLY A 49 6.75 4.73 -1.46
C GLY A 49 7.72 4.25 -0.39
N ASN A 50 7.41 4.60 0.83
CA ASN A 50 8.23 4.26 2.00
C ASN A 50 7.42 3.36 2.92
N TYR A 51 8.06 2.33 3.45
CA TYR A 51 7.42 1.32 4.29
C TYR A 51 8.30 1.00 5.47
N ALA A 52 7.70 0.67 6.60
CA ALA A 52 8.45 0.26 7.77
C ALA A 52 7.60 -0.62 8.68
N TYR A 53 8.23 -1.57 9.33
CA TYR A 53 7.60 -2.39 10.35
C TYR A 53 8.66 -2.90 11.33
N GLY A 54 8.29 -2.95 12.62
CA GLY A 54 9.16 -3.49 13.66
C GLY A 54 8.54 -4.74 14.28
N TRP A 55 9.36 -5.78 14.46
CA TRP A 55 8.97 -7.00 15.16
C TRP A 55 9.54 -6.97 16.57
N VAL A 56 8.86 -7.65 17.48
CA VAL A 56 9.36 -7.81 18.85
C VAL A 56 10.36 -8.98 18.86
N PRO A 57 11.60 -8.79 19.32
CA PRO A 57 12.56 -9.89 19.43
C PRO A 57 12.13 -10.84 20.55
N THR A 58 11.40 -11.89 20.20
CA THR A 58 10.84 -12.85 21.18
C THR A 58 11.69 -14.09 21.37
N HIS A 59 12.54 -14.41 20.41
CA HIS A 59 13.39 -15.62 20.45
C HIS A 59 14.85 -15.22 20.40
N LYS A 60 15.56 -15.45 21.48
CA LYS A 60 16.98 -15.11 21.58
C LYS A 60 17.88 -15.91 20.63
N SER A 61 17.39 -17.06 20.15
CA SER A 61 18.13 -17.94 19.24
C SER A 61 17.93 -17.61 17.77
N GLU A 62 16.96 -16.76 17.43
CA GLU A 62 16.67 -16.40 16.04
C GLU A 62 17.13 -14.97 15.76
N SER A 63 18.05 -14.82 14.79
CA SER A 63 18.47 -13.51 14.34
C SER A 63 17.39 -12.85 13.47
N PHE A 64 17.44 -11.52 13.34
CA PHE A 64 16.49 -10.80 12.49
C PHE A 64 16.56 -11.25 11.04
N MET A 65 17.75 -11.52 10.52
CA MET A 65 17.91 -11.99 9.15
C MET A 65 17.36 -13.41 8.94
N HIS A 66 17.46 -14.28 9.95
CA HIS A 66 16.80 -15.59 9.93
C HIS A 66 15.27 -15.42 9.89
N LEU A 67 14.73 -14.52 10.70
CA LEU A 67 13.30 -14.21 10.69
C LEU A 67 12.87 -13.75 9.30
N MET A 68 13.60 -12.80 8.70
CA MET A 68 13.27 -12.30 7.37
C MET A 68 13.31 -13.41 6.31
N ALA A 69 14.29 -14.29 6.40
CA ALA A 69 14.47 -15.36 5.40
C ALA A 69 13.33 -16.39 5.42
N ARG A 70 12.69 -16.60 6.56
CA ARG A 70 11.60 -17.60 6.69
C ARG A 70 10.21 -17.05 6.49
N LEU A 71 10.05 -15.71 6.41
CA LEU A 71 8.76 -15.10 6.19
C LEU A 71 8.35 -15.19 4.74
N ASP A 72 7.07 -15.42 4.47
CA ASP A 72 6.57 -15.39 3.12
C ASP A 72 6.24 -13.96 2.68
N SER A 73 6.15 -13.74 1.37
CA SER A 73 5.91 -12.43 0.79
C SER A 73 4.55 -11.84 1.18
N GLY A 74 3.54 -12.68 1.29
CA GLY A 74 2.20 -12.24 1.68
C GLY A 74 2.16 -11.67 3.09
N TYR A 75 2.84 -12.34 4.01
CA TYR A 75 2.96 -11.88 5.41
C TYR A 75 3.69 -10.54 5.48
N LEU A 76 4.82 -10.42 4.77
CA LEU A 76 5.60 -9.17 4.73
C LEU A 76 4.79 -8.01 4.16
N LEU A 77 4.09 -8.24 3.05
CA LEU A 77 3.26 -7.21 2.44
C LEU A 77 2.16 -6.73 3.39
N ASP A 78 1.53 -7.66 4.10
CA ASP A 78 0.50 -7.33 5.08
C ASP A 78 1.03 -6.46 6.22
N LYS A 79 2.25 -6.73 6.69
CA LYS A 79 2.88 -5.97 7.76
C LYS A 79 3.40 -4.60 7.31
N LEU A 80 3.97 -4.53 6.10
CA LEU A 80 4.56 -3.30 5.56
C LEU A 80 3.52 -2.36 4.98
N ALA A 81 2.47 -2.90 4.35
CA ALA A 81 1.41 -2.08 3.80
C ALA A 81 0.53 -1.54 4.91
N SER A 82 0.43 -0.23 5.02
CA SER A 82 -0.61 0.38 5.83
C SER A 82 -1.95 -0.08 5.28
N PRO A 83 -2.90 -0.51 6.11
CA PRO A 83 -4.21 -0.91 5.60
C PRO A 83 -4.84 0.28 4.88
N CYS A 84 -4.83 0.21 3.55
CA CYS A 84 -5.57 1.14 2.73
C CYS A 84 -7.02 0.67 2.69
N VAL A 85 -7.83 1.28 3.53
CA VAL A 85 -9.28 1.10 3.42
C VAL A 85 -9.77 2.14 2.44
N ILE A 86 -10.39 1.69 1.35
CA ILE A 86 -11.03 2.61 0.41
C ILE A 86 -12.19 3.28 1.16
N ASN A 87 -12.18 4.60 1.20
CA ASN A 87 -13.32 5.34 1.74
C ASN A 87 -14.44 5.26 0.70
N GLU A 88 -15.43 4.40 0.94
CA GLU A 88 -16.51 4.12 0.00
C GLU A 88 -17.32 5.36 -0.35
N GLU A 89 -17.68 6.16 0.65
CA GLU A 89 -18.45 7.39 0.43
C GLU A 89 -17.65 8.41 -0.37
N ALA A 90 -16.40 8.64 0.00
CA ALA A 90 -15.54 9.60 -0.70
C ALA A 90 -15.28 9.14 -2.14
N THR A 91 -15.13 7.83 -2.36
CA THR A 91 -14.95 7.27 -3.70
C THR A 91 -16.20 7.47 -4.54
N PHE A 92 -17.37 7.17 -3.99
CA PHE A 92 -18.65 7.38 -4.67
C PHE A 92 -18.86 8.85 -5.05
N GLU A 93 -18.62 9.77 -4.12
CA GLU A 93 -18.76 11.21 -4.36
C GLU A 93 -17.77 11.70 -5.44
N ALA A 94 -16.53 11.21 -5.42
CA ALA A 94 -15.54 11.56 -6.43
C ALA A 94 -15.95 11.06 -7.83
N VAL A 95 -16.48 9.84 -7.93
CA VAL A 95 -16.98 9.29 -9.19
C VAL A 95 -18.16 10.11 -9.70
N LYS A 96 -19.08 10.46 -8.81
CA LYS A 96 -20.25 11.27 -9.15
C LYS A 96 -19.85 12.66 -9.67
N GLU A 97 -18.93 13.33 -8.98
CA GLU A 97 -18.41 14.63 -9.40
C GLU A 97 -17.74 14.55 -10.77
N LEU A 98 -16.96 13.51 -11.02
CA LEU A 98 -16.30 13.31 -12.30
C LEU A 98 -17.33 13.13 -13.43
N MET A 99 -18.37 12.33 -13.20
CA MET A 99 -19.43 12.10 -14.17
C MET A 99 -20.21 13.40 -14.45
N GLU A 100 -20.51 14.18 -13.41
CA GLU A 100 -21.16 15.49 -13.57
C GLU A 100 -20.29 16.44 -14.38
N ALA A 101 -18.98 16.46 -14.14
CA ALA A 101 -18.03 17.28 -14.88
C ALA A 101 -17.97 16.92 -16.37
N TRP A 102 -18.24 15.65 -16.70
CA TRP A 102 -18.31 15.17 -18.07
C TRP A 102 -19.69 15.40 -18.74
N GLY A 103 -20.60 16.05 -18.04
CA GLY A 103 -21.93 16.37 -18.56
C GLY A 103 -22.93 15.23 -18.50
N VAL A 104 -22.70 14.26 -17.62
CA VAL A 104 -23.64 13.14 -17.43
C VAL A 104 -24.88 13.67 -16.69
N ASP A 105 -26.05 13.40 -17.26
CA ASP A 105 -27.33 13.76 -16.63
C ASP A 105 -27.90 12.50 -15.93
N PHE A 106 -27.89 12.51 -14.61
CA PHE A 106 -28.38 11.39 -13.81
C PHE A 106 -29.89 11.26 -13.81
N SER A 107 -30.61 12.29 -14.27
CA SER A 107 -32.06 12.24 -14.43
C SER A 107 -32.51 11.69 -15.76
N GLU A 108 -31.58 11.39 -16.66
CA GLU A 108 -31.89 10.86 -17.97
C GLU A 108 -32.53 9.49 -17.89
N THR A 109 -33.62 9.30 -18.61
CA THR A 109 -34.33 8.03 -18.67
C THR A 109 -34.31 7.48 -20.11
N ASP A 110 -34.37 6.16 -20.24
CA ASP A 110 -34.52 5.52 -21.53
C ASP A 110 -35.96 5.67 -22.05
N ARG A 111 -36.23 5.12 -23.23
CA ARG A 111 -37.55 5.24 -23.85
C ARG A 111 -38.66 4.49 -23.08
N TRP A 112 -38.31 3.65 -22.11
CA TRP A 112 -39.26 2.91 -21.26
C TRP A 112 -39.42 3.59 -19.88
N GLY A 113 -38.78 4.76 -19.67
CA GLY A 113 -38.86 5.49 -18.41
C GLY A 113 -37.92 4.99 -17.31
N ASN A 114 -37.01 4.08 -17.64
CA ASN A 114 -36.01 3.61 -16.68
C ASN A 114 -34.81 4.54 -16.66
N PRO A 115 -34.17 4.76 -15.50
CA PRO A 115 -32.97 5.58 -15.46
C PRO A 115 -31.85 4.95 -16.28
N VAL A 116 -31.19 5.79 -17.10
CA VAL A 116 -30.02 5.36 -17.89
C VAL A 116 -28.85 5.05 -16.99
N PHE A 117 -28.69 5.83 -15.90
CA PHE A 117 -27.66 5.63 -14.89
C PHE A 117 -28.31 5.20 -13.59
N ASP A 118 -28.00 3.98 -13.15
CA ASP A 118 -28.46 3.49 -11.86
C ASP A 118 -27.44 3.88 -10.78
N MET A 119 -27.82 4.85 -9.94
CA MET A 119 -26.96 5.35 -8.88
C MET A 119 -26.65 4.28 -7.83
N ASP A 120 -27.59 3.38 -7.58
CA ASP A 120 -27.37 2.28 -6.63
C ASP A 120 -26.33 1.28 -7.17
N GLU A 121 -26.38 0.99 -8.46
CA GLU A 121 -25.40 0.14 -9.12
C GLU A 121 -23.98 0.75 -9.09
N ILE A 122 -23.88 2.05 -9.36
CA ILE A 122 -22.61 2.79 -9.30
C ILE A 122 -22.06 2.74 -7.87
N LYS A 123 -22.90 2.97 -6.89
CA LYS A 123 -22.56 2.93 -5.48
C LYS A 123 -22.07 1.54 -5.06
N ASP A 124 -22.76 0.49 -5.49
CA ASP A 124 -22.38 -0.89 -5.22
C ASP A 124 -21.01 -1.22 -5.82
N CYS A 125 -20.72 -0.77 -7.04
CA CYS A 125 -19.41 -0.93 -7.66
C CYS A 125 -18.29 -0.29 -6.84
N CYS A 126 -18.53 0.91 -6.28
CA CYS A 126 -17.56 1.59 -5.43
C CYS A 126 -17.34 0.85 -4.10
N TYR A 127 -18.40 0.26 -3.55
CA TYR A 127 -18.34 -0.43 -2.26
C TYR A 127 -17.71 -1.83 -2.37
N GLN A 128 -17.93 -2.52 -3.48
CA GLN A 128 -17.34 -3.85 -3.71
C GLN A 128 -15.82 -3.83 -3.82
N SER A 129 -15.22 -2.69 -4.10
CA SER A 129 -13.77 -2.58 -4.23
C SER A 129 -13.03 -2.77 -2.90
N ASN A 130 -13.74 -2.85 -1.77
CA ASN A 130 -13.19 -3.10 -0.45
C ASN A 130 -13.15 -4.59 -0.03
N GLU A 131 -13.69 -5.47 -0.82
CA GLU A 131 -13.70 -6.91 -0.53
C GLU A 131 -12.44 -7.61 -0.98
#